data_662cb8ee2dbcd910821e8e1f25e8f450
#
_entry.id   662cb8ee2dbcd910821e8e1f25e8f450
#
_cell.length_a   1.000
_cell.length_b   1.000
_cell.length_c   1.000
_cell.angle_alpha   90.00
_cell.angle_beta   90.00
_cell.angle_gamma   90.00
#
_symmetry.space_group_name_H-M   'P 1'
#
loop_
_entity.id
_entity.type
_entity.pdbx_description
1 polymer ?
#
loop_
_entity_poly.entity_id
_entity_poly.type
_entity_poly.pdbx_seq_one_letter_code
_entity_poly.pdbx_strand_id
1 'polypeptide(L)'
;MFLVLDGYNFIKQSPELRRLEQIELQKAREGLIDQLAQYKRLKGHSITVVFDGWQQGRLAGQRERSKGIEVIFSKVGEKADDVLKRLAAEKKGGILIVTSDQEVASFAEKKGSNVISAADFGEKMDMARFYDLKGGGAEEILPDRPIAPDKKGPSRRLSKSKRKGIAAAKKL
;
A
#
# COMPACT_ATOMS: atom_id res chain seq x y z
N MET A 1 -11.99 2.45 -1.26
CA MET A 1 -11.20 1.30 -0.79
C MET A 1 -10.44 1.73 0.46
N PHE A 2 -10.18 0.82 1.38
CA PHE A 2 -9.41 1.10 2.60
C PHE A 2 -8.03 0.44 2.47
N LEU A 3 -6.96 1.26 2.51
CA LEU A 3 -5.58 0.82 2.40
C LEU A 3 -4.89 0.90 3.74
N VAL A 4 -4.08 -0.09 4.05
CA VAL A 4 -3.21 -0.10 5.24
C VAL A 4 -1.80 -0.43 4.79
N LEU A 5 -0.84 0.45 5.12
CA LEU A 5 0.56 0.33 4.73
C LEU A 5 1.45 0.05 5.93
N ASP A 6 2.44 -0.81 5.72
CA ASP A 6 3.64 -0.86 6.54
C ASP A 6 4.56 0.30 6.12
N GLY A 7 4.66 1.33 6.97
CA GLY A 7 5.36 2.56 6.63
C GLY A 7 6.85 2.36 6.40
N TYR A 8 7.54 1.64 7.30
CA TYR A 8 8.98 1.43 7.15
C TYR A 8 9.33 0.44 6.05
N ASN A 9 8.52 -0.59 5.85
CA ASN A 9 8.68 -1.49 4.72
C ASN A 9 8.59 -0.72 3.40
N PHE A 10 7.62 0.21 3.29
CA PHE A 10 7.46 1.05 2.11
C PHE A 10 8.64 2.03 1.93
N ILE A 11 9.07 2.72 2.99
CA ILE A 11 10.21 3.65 2.94
C ILE A 11 11.48 2.95 2.42
N LYS A 12 11.77 1.74 2.92
CA LYS A 12 12.94 0.95 2.50
C LYS A 12 12.91 0.54 1.02
N GLN A 13 11.73 0.41 0.45
CA GLN A 13 11.55 0.03 -0.96
C GLN A 13 11.53 1.22 -1.92
N SER A 14 11.27 2.43 -1.44
CA SER A 14 11.28 3.66 -2.22
C SER A 14 12.67 4.30 -2.22
N PRO A 15 13.36 4.42 -3.36
CA PRO A 15 14.70 5.04 -3.42
C PRO A 15 14.71 6.48 -2.93
N GLU A 16 13.64 7.24 -3.19
CA GLU A 16 13.49 8.64 -2.75
C GLU A 16 13.37 8.73 -1.23
N LEU A 17 12.45 7.95 -0.63
CA LEU A 17 12.21 7.97 0.81
C LEU A 17 13.40 7.39 1.59
N ARG A 18 14.07 6.40 1.04
CA ARG A 18 15.29 5.82 1.63
C ARG A 18 16.44 6.84 1.73
N ARG A 19 16.58 7.73 0.75
CA ARG A 19 17.54 8.84 0.84
C ARG A 19 17.18 9.82 1.96
N LEU A 20 15.90 10.12 2.13
CA LEU A 20 15.43 10.95 3.25
C LEU A 20 15.66 10.27 4.59
N GLU A 21 15.45 8.95 4.68
CA GLU A 21 15.71 8.16 5.89
C GLU A 21 17.18 8.24 6.33
N GLN A 22 18.12 8.23 5.37
CA GLN A 22 19.56 8.39 5.66
C GLN A 22 19.93 9.76 6.26
N ILE A 23 19.15 10.78 5.97
CA ILE A 23 19.34 12.11 6.53
C ILE A 23 18.63 12.20 7.89
N GLU A 24 17.36 11.85 7.94
CA GLU A 24 16.54 11.91 9.13
C GLU A 24 15.27 11.06 8.95
N LEU A 25 15.02 10.16 9.88
CA LEU A 25 13.86 9.26 9.83
C LEU A 25 12.53 10.02 9.79
N GLN A 26 12.43 11.14 10.48
CA GLN A 26 11.24 11.98 10.49
C GLN A 26 10.92 12.54 9.09
N LYS A 27 11.95 12.97 8.34
CA LYS A 27 11.79 13.46 6.96
C LYS A 27 11.28 12.38 6.03
N ALA A 28 11.74 11.14 6.20
CA ALA A 28 11.23 10.00 5.42
C ALA A 28 9.75 9.72 5.69
N ARG A 29 9.33 9.79 6.96
CA ARG A 29 7.91 9.64 7.32
C ARG A 29 7.05 10.75 6.73
N GLU A 30 7.48 12.00 6.87
CA GLU A 30 6.77 13.16 6.30
C GLU A 30 6.68 13.07 4.78
N GLY A 31 7.77 12.69 4.11
CA GLY A 31 7.78 12.45 2.67
C GLY A 31 6.80 11.36 2.25
N LEU A 32 6.72 10.25 2.99
CA LEU A 32 5.74 9.20 2.74
C LEU A 32 4.30 9.72 2.93
N ILE A 33 4.04 10.45 4.01
CA ILE A 33 2.71 11.01 4.29
C ILE A 33 2.30 11.98 3.17
N ASP A 34 3.22 12.76 2.64
CA ASP A 34 2.96 13.70 1.53
C ASP A 34 2.60 12.97 0.24
N GLN A 35 3.34 11.94 -0.11
CA GLN A 35 3.04 11.10 -1.27
C GLN A 35 1.67 10.40 -1.12
N LEU A 36 1.37 9.85 0.06
CA LEU A 36 0.09 9.21 0.34
C LEU A 36 -1.07 10.19 0.33
N ALA A 37 -0.89 11.42 0.84
CA ALA A 37 -1.90 12.46 0.82
C ALA A 37 -2.23 12.90 -0.61
N GLN A 38 -1.22 13.04 -1.46
CA GLN A 38 -1.39 13.31 -2.88
C GLN A 38 -2.17 12.17 -3.57
N TYR A 39 -1.75 10.93 -3.36
CA TYR A 39 -2.43 9.76 -3.92
C TYR A 39 -3.88 9.65 -3.46
N LYS A 40 -4.14 9.88 -2.17
CA LYS A 40 -5.50 9.93 -1.61
C LYS A 40 -6.38 10.97 -2.31
N ARG A 41 -5.84 12.16 -2.58
CA ARG A 41 -6.57 13.22 -3.29
C ARG A 41 -6.97 12.79 -4.69
N LEU A 42 -6.09 12.06 -5.39
CA LEU A 42 -6.34 11.59 -6.75
C LEU A 42 -7.32 10.42 -6.82
N LYS A 43 -7.26 9.51 -5.87
CA LYS A 43 -8.01 8.23 -5.92
C LYS A 43 -9.17 8.13 -4.92
N GLY A 44 -9.29 9.03 -3.96
CA GLY A 44 -10.36 9.04 -2.96
C GLY A 44 -10.32 7.89 -1.96
N HIS A 45 -9.18 7.19 -1.81
CA HIS A 45 -9.05 6.06 -0.90
C HIS A 45 -8.83 6.50 0.55
N SER A 46 -9.34 5.73 1.52
CA SER A 46 -8.96 5.89 2.92
C SER A 46 -7.64 5.18 3.16
N ILE A 47 -6.68 5.88 3.73
CA ILE A 47 -5.31 5.37 3.89
C ILE A 47 -4.90 5.47 5.35
N THR A 48 -4.39 4.36 5.88
CA THR A 48 -3.74 4.25 7.18
C THR A 48 -2.31 3.78 6.98
N VAL A 49 -1.35 4.45 7.59
CA VAL A 49 0.04 4.01 7.64
C VAL A 49 0.41 3.60 9.06
N VAL A 50 1.11 2.48 9.19
CA VAL A 50 1.56 1.94 10.47
C VAL A 50 3.08 2.05 10.55
N PHE A 51 3.58 2.60 11.64
CA PHE A 51 5.01 2.68 11.96
C PHE A 51 5.31 1.98 13.27
N ASP A 52 6.50 1.42 13.40
CA ASP A 52 7.01 0.96 14.67
C ASP A 52 7.23 2.13 15.64
N GLY A 53 6.57 2.10 16.78
CA GLY A 53 6.59 3.20 17.76
C GLY A 53 7.86 3.24 18.63
N TRP A 54 8.57 2.10 18.77
CA TRP A 54 9.72 2.00 19.68
C TRP A 54 10.89 2.91 19.28
N GLN A 55 11.05 3.22 18.00
CA GLN A 55 12.10 4.11 17.50
C GLN A 55 11.95 5.58 17.93
N GLN A 56 10.84 5.94 18.58
CA GLN A 56 10.59 7.31 19.06
C GLN A 56 10.48 7.43 20.58
N GLY A 57 10.74 6.35 21.34
CA GLY A 57 10.59 6.37 22.79
C GLY A 57 9.16 6.65 23.28
N ARG A 58 8.16 6.52 22.44
CA ARG A 58 6.74 6.72 22.79
C ARG A 58 6.22 5.50 23.53
N LEU A 59 5.83 5.68 24.78
CA LEU A 59 5.41 4.62 25.70
C LEU A 59 4.05 3.99 25.37
N ALA A 60 3.22 4.66 24.57
CA ALA A 60 1.89 4.17 24.22
C ALA A 60 1.68 4.24 22.71
N GLY A 61 0.96 3.24 22.16
CA GLY A 61 0.51 3.27 20.79
C GLY A 61 -0.28 4.56 20.52
N GLN A 62 0.18 5.34 19.57
CA GLN A 62 -0.41 6.63 19.24
C GLN A 62 -1.10 6.53 17.89
N ARG A 63 -2.30 7.12 17.82
CA ARG A 63 -2.99 7.37 16.56
C ARG A 63 -3.06 8.87 16.34
N GLU A 64 -2.67 9.31 15.18
CA GLU A 64 -2.75 10.70 14.78
C GLU A 64 -3.26 10.82 13.35
N ARG A 65 -3.66 11.99 12.95
CA ARG A 65 -4.07 12.26 11.58
C ARG A 65 -3.20 13.38 11.00
N SER A 66 -2.49 13.06 9.92
CA SER A 66 -1.65 14.02 9.22
C SER A 66 -2.04 14.08 7.75
N LYS A 67 -2.34 15.28 7.25
CA LYS A 67 -2.73 15.53 5.84
C LYS A 67 -3.87 14.60 5.34
N GLY A 68 -4.77 14.24 6.25
CA GLY A 68 -5.88 13.33 5.96
C GLY A 68 -5.53 11.84 5.99
N ILE A 69 -4.27 11.48 6.20
CA ILE A 69 -3.79 10.10 6.39
C ILE A 69 -3.88 9.76 7.87
N GLU A 70 -4.40 8.58 8.19
CA GLU A 70 -4.33 8.04 9.55
C GLU A 70 -2.95 7.43 9.77
N VAL A 71 -2.27 7.85 10.83
CA VAL A 71 -0.94 7.36 11.21
C VAL A 71 -1.07 6.62 12.53
N ILE A 72 -0.63 5.38 12.57
CA ILE A 72 -0.63 4.53 13.76
C ILE A 72 0.81 4.19 14.11
N PHE A 73 1.20 4.47 15.34
CA PHE A 73 2.45 3.97 15.92
C PHE A 73 2.14 2.77 16.80
N SER A 74 2.86 1.67 16.62
CA SER A 74 2.73 0.50 17.48
C SER A 74 3.14 0.84 18.93
N LYS A 75 2.65 0.06 19.88
CA LYS A 75 3.05 0.20 21.29
C LYS A 75 4.48 -0.30 21.50
N VAL A 76 5.09 0.09 22.62
CA VAL A 76 6.37 -0.50 23.03
C VAL A 76 6.20 -2.01 23.19
N GLY A 77 7.07 -2.80 22.54
CA GLY A 77 7.00 -4.25 22.52
C GLY A 77 6.04 -4.85 21.47
N GLU A 78 5.26 -4.03 20.76
CA GLU A 78 4.43 -4.44 19.63
C GLU A 78 5.11 -4.01 18.32
N LYS A 79 5.16 -4.88 17.33
CA LYS A 79 5.68 -4.54 16.00
C LYS A 79 4.57 -3.96 15.11
N ALA A 80 4.95 -3.21 14.06
CA ALA A 80 4.01 -2.77 13.03
C ALA A 80 3.26 -3.97 12.41
N ASP A 81 3.94 -5.10 12.23
CA ASP A 81 3.35 -6.35 11.72
C ASP A 81 2.16 -6.83 12.56
N ASP A 82 2.25 -6.74 13.89
CA ASP A 82 1.16 -7.16 14.79
C ASP A 82 -0.06 -6.24 14.63
N VAL A 83 0.18 -4.94 14.45
CA VAL A 83 -0.87 -3.96 14.17
C VAL A 83 -1.54 -4.25 12.83
N LEU A 84 -0.75 -4.54 11.78
CA LEU A 84 -1.26 -4.90 10.45
C LEU A 84 -2.09 -6.18 10.50
N LYS A 85 -1.61 -7.22 11.17
CA LYS A 85 -2.33 -8.48 11.38
C LYS A 85 -3.65 -8.27 12.12
N ARG A 86 -3.64 -7.43 13.16
CA ARG A 86 -4.85 -7.08 13.92
C ARG A 86 -5.88 -6.37 13.03
N LEU A 87 -5.45 -5.36 12.26
CA LEU A 87 -6.34 -4.64 11.33
C LEU A 87 -6.90 -5.55 10.24
N ALA A 88 -6.10 -6.50 9.73
CA ALA A 88 -6.57 -7.51 8.77
C ALA A 88 -7.66 -8.40 9.36
N ALA A 89 -7.52 -8.82 10.62
CA ALA A 89 -8.49 -9.64 11.31
C ALA A 89 -9.80 -8.88 11.64
N GLU A 90 -9.68 -7.62 12.06
CA GLU A 90 -10.83 -6.77 12.41
C GLU A 90 -11.70 -6.43 11.19
N LYS A 91 -11.08 -6.11 10.05
CA LYS A 91 -11.77 -5.65 8.84
C LYS A 91 -12.29 -6.77 7.93
N LYS A 92 -12.01 -8.02 8.24
CA LYS A 92 -12.54 -9.23 7.56
C LYS A 92 -12.59 -9.12 6.03
N GLY A 93 -11.48 -8.77 5.41
CA GLY A 93 -11.36 -8.75 3.94
C GLY A 93 -11.78 -7.44 3.25
N GLY A 94 -12.22 -6.43 4.00
CA GLY A 94 -12.57 -5.10 3.45
C GLY A 94 -11.40 -4.16 3.21
N ILE A 95 -10.15 -4.64 3.35
CA ILE A 95 -8.94 -3.83 3.23
C ILE A 95 -7.95 -4.38 2.20
N LEU A 96 -7.11 -3.48 1.70
CA LEU A 96 -5.92 -3.81 0.93
C LEU A 96 -4.70 -3.50 1.79
N ILE A 97 -3.88 -4.51 2.06
CA ILE A 97 -2.63 -4.37 2.81
C ILE A 97 -1.48 -4.20 1.84
N VAL A 98 -0.66 -3.19 2.10
CA VAL A 98 0.57 -2.90 1.34
C VAL A 98 1.76 -3.30 2.19
N THR A 99 2.37 -4.42 1.85
CA THR A 99 3.57 -4.95 2.52
C THR A 99 4.34 -5.87 1.59
N SER A 100 5.66 -5.94 1.78
CA SER A 100 6.51 -6.95 1.14
C SER A 100 6.91 -8.06 2.11
N ASP A 101 6.47 -7.99 3.37
CA ASP A 101 6.65 -9.06 4.34
C ASP A 101 5.72 -10.22 4.05
N GLN A 102 6.31 -11.42 3.83
CA GLN A 102 5.58 -12.63 3.45
C GLN A 102 4.71 -13.18 4.59
N GLU A 103 5.12 -12.98 5.84
CA GLU A 103 4.37 -13.47 7.00
C GLU A 103 3.08 -12.64 7.16
N VAL A 104 3.21 -11.31 7.10
CA VAL A 104 2.06 -10.39 7.15
C VAL A 104 1.14 -10.62 5.96
N ALA A 105 1.70 -10.76 4.75
CA ALA A 105 0.95 -11.02 3.53
C ALA A 105 0.12 -12.31 3.64
N SER A 106 0.76 -13.41 4.02
CA SER A 106 0.09 -14.72 4.16
C SER A 106 -1.00 -14.70 5.24
N PHE A 107 -0.76 -14.01 6.35
CA PHE A 107 -1.77 -13.86 7.40
C PHE A 107 -2.97 -13.05 6.91
N ALA A 108 -2.74 -11.92 6.26
CA ALA A 108 -3.78 -11.06 5.73
C ALA A 108 -4.66 -11.77 4.69
N GLU A 109 -4.04 -12.52 3.77
CA GLU A 109 -4.75 -13.33 2.78
C GLU A 109 -5.63 -14.41 3.42
N LYS A 110 -5.13 -15.09 4.47
CA LYS A 110 -5.91 -16.07 5.25
C LYS A 110 -7.13 -15.43 5.92
N LYS A 111 -7.04 -14.16 6.31
CA LYS A 111 -8.16 -13.38 6.86
C LYS A 111 -9.08 -12.78 5.78
N GLY A 112 -8.80 -13.04 4.51
CA GLY A 112 -9.60 -12.59 3.38
C GLY A 112 -9.27 -11.17 2.91
N SER A 113 -8.23 -10.54 3.42
CA SER A 113 -7.73 -9.26 2.94
C SER A 113 -6.99 -9.44 1.61
N ASN A 114 -7.01 -8.39 0.77
CA ASN A 114 -6.14 -8.34 -0.40
C ASN A 114 -4.77 -7.83 0.01
N VAL A 115 -3.73 -8.25 -0.71
CA VAL A 115 -2.36 -7.82 -0.46
C VAL A 115 -1.73 -7.34 -1.77
N ILE A 116 -0.91 -6.31 -1.68
CA ILE A 116 -0.05 -5.82 -2.76
C ILE A 116 1.33 -5.53 -2.18
N SER A 117 2.39 -5.76 -2.97
CA SER A 117 3.73 -5.43 -2.53
C SER A 117 3.94 -3.91 -2.43
N ALA A 118 4.88 -3.47 -1.58
CA ALA A 118 5.23 -2.07 -1.47
C ALA A 118 5.77 -1.51 -2.80
N ALA A 119 6.52 -2.31 -3.57
CA ALA A 119 7.03 -1.91 -4.89
C ALA A 119 5.89 -1.70 -5.89
N ASP A 120 4.99 -2.67 -6.05
CA ASP A 120 3.86 -2.56 -6.98
C ASP A 120 2.92 -1.40 -6.61
N PHE A 121 2.75 -1.12 -5.32
CA PHE A 121 1.95 0.01 -4.87
C PHE A 121 2.67 1.33 -5.17
N GLY A 122 3.99 1.41 -5.00
CA GLY A 122 4.81 2.56 -5.39
C GLY A 122 4.65 2.90 -6.86
N GLU A 123 4.75 1.91 -7.75
CA GLU A 123 4.52 2.10 -9.19
C GLU A 123 3.14 2.68 -9.50
N LYS A 124 2.10 2.22 -8.77
CA LYS A 124 0.75 2.75 -8.95
C LYS A 124 0.60 4.20 -8.48
N MET A 125 1.30 4.56 -7.41
CA MET A 125 1.35 5.95 -6.94
C MET A 125 2.03 6.85 -7.97
N ASP A 126 3.17 6.41 -8.53
CA ASP A 126 3.91 7.15 -9.55
C ASP A 126 3.09 7.30 -10.83
N MET A 127 2.41 6.27 -11.27
CA MET A 127 1.51 6.34 -12.42
C MET A 127 0.35 7.32 -12.18
N ALA A 128 -0.28 7.28 -11.00
CA ALA A 128 -1.36 8.20 -10.67
C ALA A 128 -0.89 9.67 -10.69
N ARG A 129 0.30 9.94 -10.12
CA ARG A 129 0.95 11.25 -10.15
C ARG A 129 1.29 11.70 -11.57
N PHE A 130 1.80 10.80 -12.40
CA PHE A 130 2.13 11.11 -13.79
C PHE A 130 0.91 11.50 -14.61
N TYR A 131 -0.22 10.81 -14.46
CA TYR A 131 -1.46 11.16 -15.14
C TYR A 131 -2.03 12.49 -14.65
N ASP A 132 -1.92 12.79 -13.36
CA ASP A 132 -2.34 14.09 -12.81
C ASP A 132 -1.53 15.25 -13.42
N LEU A 133 -0.21 15.09 -13.56
CA LEU A 133 0.68 16.10 -14.16
C LEU A 133 0.44 16.32 -15.65
N LYS A 134 -0.05 15.31 -16.38
CA LYS A 134 -0.37 15.43 -17.81
C LYS A 134 -1.71 16.12 -18.10
N GLY A 135 -2.40 16.64 -17.07
CA GLY A 135 -3.71 17.27 -17.17
C GLY A 135 -4.81 16.22 -17.22
N GLY A 136 -5.54 16.07 -16.12
CA GLY A 136 -6.58 15.06 -15.88
C GLY A 136 -7.76 15.06 -16.86
N GLY A 137 -7.49 14.69 -18.08
CA GLY A 137 -8.40 14.46 -19.17
C GLY A 137 -7.88 13.31 -20.02
N ALA A 138 -7.76 12.13 -19.42
CA ALA A 138 -7.56 10.92 -20.19
C ALA A 138 -8.81 10.05 -19.98
N GLU A 139 -9.74 10.15 -20.93
CA GLU A 139 -10.47 8.98 -21.39
C GLU A 139 -9.52 7.76 -21.34
N GLU A 140 -10.01 6.67 -20.78
CA GLU A 140 -9.36 5.36 -20.94
C GLU A 140 -9.14 5.10 -22.44
N ILE A 141 -7.98 5.47 -22.93
CA ILE A 141 -7.49 4.89 -24.18
C ILE A 141 -7.01 3.50 -23.79
N LEU A 142 -7.94 2.57 -23.80
CA LEU A 142 -7.61 1.16 -23.96
C LEU A 142 -6.80 1.08 -25.26
N PRO A 143 -5.55 0.63 -25.28
CA PRO A 143 -4.91 0.32 -26.54
C PRO A 143 -5.71 -0.81 -27.17
N ASP A 144 -6.36 -0.50 -28.27
CA ASP A 144 -6.95 -1.46 -29.18
C ASP A 144 -5.80 -2.33 -29.69
N ARG A 145 -5.60 -3.48 -29.05
CA ARG A 145 -4.67 -4.49 -29.55
C ARG A 145 -5.44 -5.35 -30.52
N PRO A 146 -5.00 -5.39 -31.81
CA PRO A 146 -5.53 -6.34 -32.75
C PRO A 146 -5.32 -7.76 -32.21
N ILE A 147 -6.39 -8.52 -32.20
CA ILE A 147 -6.45 -9.92 -31.80
C ILE A 147 -5.54 -10.73 -32.72
N ALA A 148 -4.39 -11.15 -32.23
CA ALA A 148 -3.60 -12.18 -32.88
C ALA A 148 -4.08 -13.57 -32.43
N PRO A 149 -4.17 -14.55 -33.35
CA PRO A 149 -4.82 -15.82 -33.09
C PRO A 149 -3.99 -16.76 -32.20
N ASP A 150 -4.66 -17.27 -31.22
CA ASP A 150 -4.57 -18.57 -30.54
C ASP A 150 -3.21 -19.31 -30.58
N LYS A 151 -2.49 -19.28 -29.45
CA LYS A 151 -1.55 -20.36 -29.08
C LYS A 151 -1.97 -20.95 -27.75
N LYS A 152 -2.56 -22.15 -27.80
CA LYS A 152 -2.87 -23.02 -26.67
C LYS A 152 -1.59 -23.29 -25.86
N GLY A 153 -1.48 -22.68 -24.67
CA GLY A 153 -0.55 -23.06 -23.62
C GLY A 153 -1.30 -23.58 -22.41
N PRO A 154 -0.72 -24.45 -21.57
CA PRO A 154 -1.44 -25.11 -20.48
C PRO A 154 -1.92 -24.08 -19.44
N SER A 155 -3.22 -24.04 -19.25
CA SER A 155 -3.96 -23.15 -18.36
C SER A 155 -3.70 -23.54 -16.89
N ARG A 156 -2.70 -22.93 -16.28
CA ARG A 156 -2.62 -22.84 -14.81
C ARG A 156 -3.55 -21.73 -14.36
N ARG A 157 -4.78 -22.09 -14.00
CA ARG A 157 -5.70 -21.12 -13.39
C ARG A 157 -5.11 -20.61 -12.08
N LEU A 158 -4.86 -19.29 -12.02
CA LEU A 158 -4.50 -18.62 -10.77
C LEU A 158 -5.54 -18.89 -9.69
N SER A 159 -5.10 -19.04 -8.45
CA SER A 159 -6.00 -19.23 -7.31
C SER A 159 -7.00 -18.09 -7.19
N LYS A 160 -8.15 -18.34 -6.58
CA LYS A 160 -9.24 -17.36 -6.41
C LYS A 160 -8.79 -16.13 -5.62
N SER A 161 -7.86 -16.31 -4.68
CA SER A 161 -7.21 -15.25 -3.90
C SER A 161 -6.36 -14.34 -4.79
N LYS A 162 -5.45 -14.89 -5.61
CA LYS A 162 -4.63 -14.10 -6.55
C LYS A 162 -5.47 -13.32 -7.57
N ARG A 163 -6.60 -13.89 -8.05
CA ARG A 163 -7.51 -13.15 -8.94
C ARG A 163 -8.18 -11.97 -8.27
N LYS A 164 -8.57 -12.08 -6.99
CA LYS A 164 -9.13 -10.97 -6.21
C LYS A 164 -8.09 -9.89 -5.95
N GLY A 165 -6.85 -10.26 -5.65
CA GLY A 165 -5.74 -9.30 -5.48
C GLY A 165 -5.47 -8.50 -6.75
N ILE A 166 -5.43 -9.14 -7.91
CA ILE A 166 -5.26 -8.47 -9.21
C ILE A 166 -6.44 -7.53 -9.51
N ALA A 167 -7.67 -7.95 -9.21
CA ALA A 167 -8.86 -7.13 -9.41
C ALA A 167 -8.88 -5.91 -8.46
N ALA A 168 -8.45 -6.06 -7.22
CA ALA A 168 -8.32 -4.96 -6.27
C ALA A 168 -7.19 -3.99 -6.69
N ALA A 169 -6.07 -4.52 -7.18
CA ALA A 169 -4.96 -3.73 -7.68
C ALA A 169 -5.29 -2.90 -8.94
N LYS A 170 -6.25 -3.33 -9.78
CA LYS A 170 -6.73 -2.56 -10.93
C LYS A 170 -7.57 -1.33 -10.55
N LYS A 171 -8.13 -1.30 -9.34
CA LYS A 171 -8.94 -0.16 -8.84
C LYS A 171 -8.10 0.92 -8.16
N LEU A 172 -6.80 0.71 -8.02
CA LEU A 172 -5.81 1.66 -7.54
C LEU A 172 -5.32 2.53 -8.70
#